data_1d427fa52ba4bc89172e0ce1ec2cd1e7
#
_entry.id   1d427fa52ba4bc89172e0ce1ec2cd1e7
#
_cell.length_a   1.000
_cell.length_b   1.000
_cell.length_c   1.000
_cell.angle_alpha   90.00
_cell.angle_beta   90.00
_cell.angle_gamma   90.00
#
_symmetry.space_group_name_H-M   'P 1'
#
loop_
_entity.id
_entity.type
_entity.pdbx_description
1 polymer ?
#
loop_
_entity_poly.entity_id
_entity_poly.type
_entity_poly.pdbx_seq_one_letter_code
_entity_poly.pdbx_strand_id
1 'polypeptide(L)'
;MKKLLSLILCLVLVLTAVPVTASAEQVTINVYNWGQYISDGTDGYIDVNKAFTEATGIKVNYMTFDSNETMYTKLKTGGSTYDVIIPSDYMIARLISEDMLLEIDHSNIPNYADVDEAYKNTAFDPDNKYTVPYTWGTVGIIYNKKYVDEADLGSWDLLWNSKYSGKILMFDNPRDAFAISELLLGIDINTEAEDELRSAAYKLIEQKPLVQSYVMDQIYDKMEREEAWIAPYYAGDYLQMVQENEDLGFYFPKEGFNLFIDAMCIPKSCQNKAAAEAYINFMCDAQVAGENLDYLGYSTPISAAKEYMDPDMVASDIAYPSEETLAMGSAFSYLGEQTNQFMDSLWLEVKTQGSVDNYAIVSMAVIAVGLAAYFTVHGVRKKKRIANRCKKWKTQE
;
A
#
# COMPACT_ATOMS: atom_id res chain seq x y z
N MET A 1 34.11 64.54 32.70
CA MET A 1 34.25 63.08 32.80
C MET A 1 33.00 62.34 33.38
N LYS A 2 32.48 62.74 34.56
CA LYS A 2 31.30 62.05 35.16
C LYS A 2 30.03 62.08 34.30
N LYS A 3 29.73 63.17 33.58
CA LYS A 3 28.55 63.26 32.67
C LYS A 3 28.71 62.49 31.39
N LEU A 4 29.95 62.31 30.91
CA LEU A 4 30.21 61.50 29.73
C LEU A 4 30.09 59.96 30.04
N LEU A 5 30.53 59.58 31.26
CA LEU A 5 30.39 58.20 31.74
C LEU A 5 28.93 57.82 31.97
N SER A 6 28.11 58.78 32.48
CA SER A 6 26.66 58.55 32.67
C SER A 6 25.90 58.35 31.32
N LEU A 7 26.31 59.11 30.27
CA LEU A 7 25.71 58.96 28.93
C LEU A 7 26.07 57.71 28.25
N ILE A 8 27.31 57.18 28.41
CA ILE A 8 27.77 55.95 27.89
C ILE A 8 27.08 54.76 28.62
N LEU A 9 26.87 54.85 29.93
CA LEU A 9 26.17 53.85 30.72
C LEU A 9 24.67 53.73 30.34
N CYS A 10 24.00 54.88 30.06
CA CYS A 10 22.64 54.90 29.56
C CYS A 10 22.54 54.32 28.10
N LEU A 11 23.52 54.60 27.25
CA LEU A 11 23.56 54.06 25.87
C LEU A 11 23.78 52.55 25.85
N VAL A 12 24.59 51.99 26.76
CA VAL A 12 24.82 50.55 26.90
C VAL A 12 23.58 49.85 27.45
N LEU A 13 22.83 50.46 28.37
CA LEU A 13 21.57 49.93 28.90
C LEU A 13 20.43 49.91 27.87
N VAL A 14 20.40 50.86 26.92
CA VAL A 14 19.39 50.87 25.84
C VAL A 14 19.71 49.87 24.75
N LEU A 15 20.99 49.52 24.55
CA LEU A 15 21.39 48.49 23.58
C LEU A 15 21.16 47.02 24.06
N THR A 16 20.92 46.81 25.37
CA THR A 16 20.62 45.47 25.91
C THR A 16 19.13 45.11 25.94
N ALA A 17 18.25 46.05 25.53
CA ALA A 17 16.80 45.83 25.46
C ALA A 17 16.30 45.53 24.03
N VAL A 18 17.16 45.00 23.19
CA VAL A 18 16.65 44.32 21.98
C VAL A 18 15.97 43.05 22.46
N PRO A 19 14.64 42.89 22.31
CA PRO A 19 14.01 41.62 22.59
C PRO A 19 14.64 40.63 21.62
N VAL A 20 15.42 39.70 22.13
CA VAL A 20 15.73 38.47 21.41
C VAL A 20 14.37 37.77 21.28
N THR A 21 13.67 38.05 20.22
CA THR A 21 12.59 37.19 19.78
C THR A 21 13.28 35.85 19.49
N ALA A 22 13.32 34.95 20.47
CA ALA A 22 13.58 33.56 20.21
C ALA A 22 12.55 33.19 19.12
N SER A 23 13.01 33.04 17.90
CA SER A 23 12.18 32.39 16.89
C SER A 23 11.85 31.05 17.49
N ALA A 24 10.61 30.86 17.91
CA ALA A 24 10.16 29.54 18.34
C ALA A 24 10.49 28.59 17.18
N GLU A 25 11.28 27.58 17.48
CA GLU A 25 11.62 26.56 16.48
C GLU A 25 10.29 26.03 15.91
N GLN A 26 10.10 26.16 14.60
CA GLN A 26 8.85 25.80 13.97
C GLN A 26 8.65 24.29 14.13
N VAL A 27 7.59 23.90 14.83
CA VAL A 27 7.24 22.49 15.03
C VAL A 27 7.00 21.85 13.66
N THR A 28 7.59 20.69 13.48
CA THR A 28 7.41 19.85 12.28
C THR A 28 7.00 18.46 12.72
N ILE A 29 5.98 17.89 12.09
CA ILE A 29 5.57 16.50 12.27
C ILE A 29 5.92 15.68 11.02
N ASN A 30 6.22 14.41 11.25
CA ASN A 30 6.46 13.43 10.21
C ASN A 30 5.22 12.54 10.06
N VAL A 31 4.53 12.66 8.93
CA VAL A 31 3.37 11.84 8.58
C VAL A 31 3.81 10.76 7.59
N TYR A 32 3.47 9.51 7.86
CA TYR A 32 3.81 8.35 7.03
C TYR A 32 2.54 7.64 6.61
N ASN A 33 2.19 7.74 5.34
CA ASN A 33 0.94 7.29 4.76
C ASN A 33 1.17 6.46 3.49
N TRP A 34 0.11 5.95 2.90
CA TRP A 34 0.16 5.29 1.61
C TRP A 34 0.53 6.26 0.47
N GLY A 35 1.00 5.72 -0.64
CA GLY A 35 1.07 6.47 -1.90
C GLY A 35 -0.32 6.90 -2.36
N GLN A 36 -0.42 8.07 -3.02
CA GLN A 36 -1.69 8.57 -3.57
C GLN A 36 -2.88 8.60 -2.57
N TYR A 37 -2.64 8.90 -1.30
CA TYR A 37 -3.63 8.73 -0.24
C TYR A 37 -3.86 9.99 0.59
N ILE A 38 -3.67 11.16 -0.03
CA ILE A 38 -3.98 12.49 0.49
C ILE A 38 -4.12 13.47 -0.67
N SER A 39 -5.05 14.42 -0.58
CA SER A 39 -5.18 15.52 -1.54
C SER A 39 -4.01 16.50 -1.40
N ASP A 40 -3.33 16.77 -2.50
CA ASP A 40 -2.13 17.61 -2.60
C ASP A 40 -2.36 18.96 -3.29
N GLY A 41 -3.62 19.31 -3.55
CA GLY A 41 -4.00 20.56 -4.20
C GLY A 41 -4.05 20.50 -5.74
N THR A 42 -3.85 19.32 -6.34
CA THR A 42 -4.09 19.14 -7.78
C THR A 42 -5.58 19.23 -8.12
N ASP A 43 -5.89 19.48 -9.37
CA ASP A 43 -7.24 19.57 -9.94
C ASP A 43 -8.21 20.52 -9.22
N GLY A 44 -7.68 21.44 -8.41
CA GLY A 44 -8.45 22.45 -7.67
C GLY A 44 -8.96 21.97 -6.30
N TYR A 45 -8.58 20.78 -5.88
CA TYR A 45 -8.86 20.28 -4.53
C TYR A 45 -7.99 20.93 -3.45
N ILE A 46 -8.30 20.68 -2.18
CA ILE A 46 -7.52 21.16 -1.05
C ILE A 46 -6.12 20.53 -1.03
N ASP A 47 -5.07 21.32 -0.80
CA ASP A 47 -3.79 20.80 -0.32
C ASP A 47 -3.86 20.67 1.20
N VAL A 48 -4.17 19.47 1.68
CA VAL A 48 -4.44 19.18 3.09
C VAL A 48 -3.26 19.57 3.98
N ASN A 49 -2.03 19.16 3.61
CA ASN A 49 -0.84 19.42 4.42
C ASN A 49 -0.48 20.92 4.49
N LYS A 50 -0.69 21.61 3.39
CA LYS A 50 -0.52 23.08 3.33
C LYS A 50 -1.60 23.77 4.14
N ALA A 51 -2.86 23.41 4.01
CA ALA A 51 -3.97 23.97 4.76
C ALA A 51 -3.79 23.76 6.27
N PHE A 52 -3.35 22.56 6.71
CA PHE A 52 -2.99 22.32 8.10
C PHE A 52 -1.87 23.25 8.58
N THR A 53 -0.81 23.40 7.77
CA THR A 53 0.32 24.27 8.10
C THR A 53 -0.12 25.74 8.22
N GLU A 54 -1.00 26.21 7.32
CA GLU A 54 -1.54 27.57 7.34
C GLU A 54 -2.43 27.82 8.56
N ALA A 55 -3.23 26.82 8.95
CA ALA A 55 -4.14 26.94 10.09
C ALA A 55 -3.42 26.87 11.45
N THR A 56 -2.32 26.11 11.56
CA THR A 56 -1.70 25.78 12.86
C THR A 56 -0.29 26.33 13.04
N GLY A 57 0.40 26.67 11.95
CA GLY A 57 1.83 26.97 11.95
C GLY A 57 2.74 25.74 12.07
N ILE A 58 2.19 24.53 12.18
CA ILE A 58 2.94 23.27 12.26
C ILE A 58 3.24 22.78 10.83
N LYS A 59 4.49 22.47 10.55
CA LYS A 59 4.89 21.91 9.26
C LYS A 59 4.64 20.41 9.20
N VAL A 60 4.30 19.93 8.02
CA VAL A 60 4.19 18.50 7.72
C VAL A 60 5.34 18.08 6.82
N ASN A 61 6.09 17.07 7.25
CA ASN A 61 7.00 16.30 6.42
C ASN A 61 6.28 14.99 6.05
N TYR A 62 5.79 14.91 4.82
CA TYR A 62 4.96 13.82 4.36
C TYR A 62 5.81 12.78 3.62
N MET A 63 5.65 11.52 3.98
CA MET A 63 6.37 10.39 3.41
C MET A 63 5.38 9.27 3.09
N THR A 64 5.71 8.43 2.11
CA THR A 64 4.83 7.35 1.68
C THR A 64 5.47 5.96 1.86
N PHE A 65 4.60 4.95 2.00
CA PHE A 65 4.94 3.53 1.98
C PHE A 65 4.05 2.78 0.97
N ASP A 66 4.55 1.64 0.50
CA ASP A 66 3.89 0.84 -0.52
C ASP A 66 3.05 -0.30 0.08
N SER A 67 3.34 -0.72 1.31
CA SER A 67 2.60 -1.77 2.01
C SER A 67 2.69 -1.64 3.53
N ASN A 68 1.71 -2.19 4.26
CA ASN A 68 1.72 -2.28 5.72
C ASN A 68 2.99 -2.97 6.25
N GLU A 69 3.49 -4.00 5.53
CA GLU A 69 4.68 -4.77 5.92
C GLU A 69 5.97 -3.93 5.79
N THR A 70 6.08 -3.11 4.73
CA THR A 70 7.23 -2.18 4.58
C THR A 70 7.19 -1.09 5.63
N MET A 71 6.04 -0.52 5.91
CA MET A 71 5.83 0.46 6.99
C MET A 71 6.20 -0.13 8.35
N TYR A 72 5.65 -1.31 8.69
CA TYR A 72 5.94 -2.03 9.94
C TYR A 72 7.43 -2.31 10.11
N THR A 73 8.07 -2.86 9.07
CA THR A 73 9.52 -3.16 9.09
C THR A 73 10.34 -1.91 9.39
N LYS A 74 9.96 -0.78 8.80
CA LYS A 74 10.65 0.49 9.01
C LYS A 74 10.46 1.05 10.41
N LEU A 75 9.26 0.93 10.98
CA LEU A 75 8.99 1.27 12.38
C LEU A 75 9.79 0.38 13.34
N LYS A 76 9.81 -0.93 13.09
CA LYS A 76 10.47 -1.91 13.96
C LYS A 76 12.00 -1.81 13.95
N THR A 77 12.59 -1.51 12.80
CA THR A 77 14.05 -1.35 12.67
C THR A 77 14.55 -0.05 13.27
N GLY A 78 13.69 0.93 13.48
CA GLY A 78 14.04 2.25 14.00
C GLY A 78 14.86 3.11 13.01
N GLY A 79 15.38 4.23 13.49
CA GLY A 79 16.20 5.14 12.67
C GLY A 79 15.41 6.24 11.96
N SER A 80 14.08 6.18 11.99
CA SER A 80 13.18 7.26 11.57
C SER A 80 12.16 7.51 12.67
N THR A 81 11.81 8.77 12.87
CA THR A 81 10.74 9.18 13.79
C THR A 81 9.53 9.57 12.98
N TYR A 82 8.41 8.95 13.27
CA TYR A 82 7.11 9.30 12.70
C TYR A 82 6.20 9.79 13.81
N ASP A 83 5.36 10.78 13.52
CA ASP A 83 4.42 11.36 14.48
C ASP A 83 3.00 10.85 14.21
N VAL A 84 2.63 10.66 12.94
CA VAL A 84 1.37 10.03 12.52
C VAL A 84 1.66 8.97 11.47
N ILE A 85 0.99 7.82 11.59
CA ILE A 85 0.95 6.74 10.60
C ILE A 85 -0.49 6.37 10.29
N ILE A 86 -0.76 5.90 9.07
CA ILE A 86 -2.13 5.54 8.64
C ILE A 86 -2.14 4.10 8.08
N PRO A 87 -2.06 3.08 8.94
CA PRO A 87 -2.14 1.67 8.55
C PRO A 87 -3.57 1.14 8.45
N SER A 88 -3.70 -0.05 7.89
CA SER A 88 -4.97 -0.79 7.85
C SER A 88 -5.20 -1.59 9.14
N ASP A 89 -6.43 -2.00 9.35
CA ASP A 89 -6.99 -2.67 10.52
C ASP A 89 -6.13 -3.80 11.11
N TYR A 90 -5.76 -4.81 10.33
CA TYR A 90 -4.94 -5.94 10.79
C TYR A 90 -3.54 -5.53 11.25
N MET A 91 -2.97 -4.52 10.58
CA MET A 91 -1.67 -3.98 10.96
C MET A 91 -1.75 -3.14 12.23
N ILE A 92 -2.84 -2.39 12.41
CA ILE A 92 -3.14 -1.67 13.67
C ILE A 92 -3.21 -2.68 14.81
N ALA A 93 -3.97 -3.78 14.65
CA ALA A 93 -4.06 -4.83 15.66
C ALA A 93 -2.67 -5.40 16.01
N ARG A 94 -1.80 -5.61 15.01
CA ARG A 94 -0.41 -6.02 15.22
C ARG A 94 0.39 -4.99 16.01
N LEU A 95 0.35 -3.72 15.61
CA LEU A 95 1.08 -2.64 16.27
C LEU A 95 0.64 -2.46 17.73
N ILE A 96 -0.66 -2.63 18.03
CA ILE A 96 -1.18 -2.62 19.40
C ILE A 96 -0.64 -3.80 20.18
N SER A 97 -0.70 -5.02 19.62
CA SER A 97 -0.25 -6.25 20.28
C SER A 97 1.25 -6.23 20.62
N GLU A 98 2.05 -5.57 19.77
CA GLU A 98 3.50 -5.39 19.96
C GLU A 98 3.87 -4.13 20.75
N ASP A 99 2.89 -3.42 21.34
CA ASP A 99 3.10 -2.20 22.14
C ASP A 99 3.87 -1.12 21.38
N MET A 100 3.52 -0.89 20.09
CA MET A 100 4.24 0.06 19.23
C MET A 100 3.53 1.41 19.06
N LEU A 101 2.31 1.57 19.60
CA LEU A 101 1.50 2.79 19.51
C LEU A 101 1.40 3.51 20.85
N LEU A 102 1.23 4.83 20.80
CA LEU A 102 0.84 5.67 21.93
C LEU A 102 -0.68 5.76 22.01
N GLU A 103 -1.22 5.78 23.25
CA GLU A 103 -2.63 6.11 23.46
C GLU A 103 -2.91 7.56 23.00
N ILE A 104 -4.02 7.76 22.31
CA ILE A 104 -4.51 9.07 21.88
C ILE A 104 -5.30 9.74 22.99
N ASP A 105 -5.08 11.04 23.19
CA ASP A 105 -5.92 11.84 24.08
C ASP A 105 -7.05 12.51 23.27
N HIS A 106 -8.22 11.87 23.25
CA HIS A 106 -9.38 12.38 22.51
C HIS A 106 -9.84 13.78 22.95
N SER A 107 -9.44 14.26 24.14
CA SER A 107 -9.71 15.66 24.53
C SER A 107 -9.00 16.68 23.64
N ASN A 108 -7.93 16.28 22.95
CA ASN A 108 -7.21 17.08 21.96
C ASN A 108 -7.74 16.91 20.53
N ILE A 109 -8.73 16.03 20.34
CA ILE A 109 -9.34 15.72 19.04
C ILE A 109 -10.87 15.89 19.14
N PRO A 110 -11.37 17.12 19.35
CA PRO A 110 -12.81 17.36 19.48
C PRO A 110 -13.62 16.90 18.24
N ASN A 111 -13.05 16.98 17.03
CA ASN A 111 -13.71 16.55 15.79
C ASN A 111 -13.89 15.02 15.71
N TYR A 112 -13.28 14.23 16.61
CA TYR A 112 -13.56 12.79 16.73
C TYR A 112 -15.05 12.53 17.06
N ALA A 113 -15.76 13.51 17.63
CA ALA A 113 -17.19 13.41 17.88
C ALA A 113 -18.00 13.20 16.59
N ASP A 114 -17.50 13.69 15.45
CA ASP A 114 -18.17 13.61 14.15
C ASP A 114 -17.94 12.29 13.43
N VAL A 115 -17.01 11.45 13.90
CA VAL A 115 -16.84 10.07 13.40
C VAL A 115 -18.07 9.26 13.75
N ASP A 116 -18.63 8.55 12.77
CA ASP A 116 -19.83 7.74 12.95
C ASP A 116 -19.57 6.54 13.89
N GLU A 117 -20.58 6.18 14.69
CA GLU A 117 -20.47 5.12 15.69
C GLU A 117 -20.13 3.74 15.08
N ALA A 118 -20.47 3.52 13.80
CA ALA A 118 -20.16 2.30 13.07
C ALA A 118 -18.65 2.05 12.91
N TYR A 119 -17.83 3.10 12.96
CA TYR A 119 -16.38 3.03 12.80
C TYR A 119 -15.63 3.19 14.13
N LYS A 120 -16.34 3.27 15.23
CA LYS A 120 -15.80 3.29 16.62
C LYS A 120 -15.86 1.89 17.24
N ASN A 121 -15.06 1.66 18.26
CA ASN A 121 -15.02 0.39 19.00
C ASN A 121 -14.79 -0.83 18.09
N THR A 122 -13.91 -0.66 17.10
CA THR A 122 -13.59 -1.70 16.13
C THR A 122 -12.91 -2.90 16.79
N ALA A 123 -12.95 -4.06 16.13
CA ALA A 123 -12.32 -5.28 16.67
C ALA A 123 -10.81 -5.12 16.93
N PHE A 124 -10.12 -4.27 16.16
CA PHE A 124 -8.69 -4.01 16.32
C PHE A 124 -8.36 -2.99 17.42
N ASP A 125 -9.30 -2.12 17.81
CA ASP A 125 -9.16 -1.13 18.91
C ASP A 125 -10.49 -0.96 19.67
N PRO A 126 -10.92 -1.93 20.48
CA PRO A 126 -12.25 -1.95 21.08
C PRO A 126 -12.55 -0.80 22.03
N ASP A 127 -11.50 -0.18 22.57
CA ASP A 127 -11.61 0.93 23.53
C ASP A 127 -11.36 2.31 22.88
N ASN A 128 -11.11 2.35 21.56
CA ASN A 128 -10.71 3.56 20.80
C ASN A 128 -9.51 4.29 21.40
N LYS A 129 -8.51 3.55 21.90
CA LYS A 129 -7.36 4.14 22.59
C LYS A 129 -6.25 4.60 21.65
N TYR A 130 -6.11 3.95 20.50
CA TYR A 130 -4.94 4.05 19.66
C TYR A 130 -5.22 4.61 18.26
N THR A 131 -6.52 4.69 17.89
CA THR A 131 -6.91 4.97 16.50
C THR A 131 -7.96 6.06 16.39
N VAL A 132 -7.88 6.78 15.27
CA VAL A 132 -8.96 7.61 14.74
C VAL A 132 -9.18 7.20 13.29
N PRO A 133 -10.38 6.72 12.90
CA PRO A 133 -10.67 6.30 11.53
C PRO A 133 -10.37 7.41 10.51
N TYR A 134 -9.73 7.05 9.42
CA TYR A 134 -9.38 7.94 8.32
C TYR A 134 -10.30 7.73 7.13
N THR A 135 -10.38 6.49 6.67
CA THR A 135 -11.26 6.06 5.58
C THR A 135 -11.60 4.59 5.72
N TRP A 136 -12.55 4.13 4.92
CA TRP A 136 -12.87 2.72 4.77
C TRP A 136 -13.10 2.40 3.28
N GLY A 137 -13.01 1.13 2.93
CA GLY A 137 -13.20 0.72 1.56
C GLY A 137 -13.32 -0.77 1.39
N THR A 138 -13.43 -1.18 0.15
CA THR A 138 -13.66 -2.57 -0.27
C THR A 138 -12.69 -2.94 -1.39
N VAL A 139 -12.49 -4.23 -1.58
CA VAL A 139 -11.71 -4.79 -2.69
C VAL A 139 -12.64 -5.47 -3.69
N GLY A 140 -12.42 -5.26 -4.98
CA GLY A 140 -13.17 -5.92 -6.02
C GLY A 140 -12.33 -6.16 -7.27
N ILE A 141 -12.99 -6.42 -8.39
CA ILE A 141 -12.30 -6.56 -9.68
C ILE A 141 -12.58 -5.35 -10.57
N ILE A 142 -11.50 -4.71 -11.00
CA ILE A 142 -11.48 -3.72 -12.08
C ILE A 142 -11.26 -4.45 -13.39
N TYR A 143 -12.05 -4.16 -14.39
CA TYR A 143 -11.93 -4.75 -15.73
C TYR A 143 -12.15 -3.73 -16.83
N ASN A 144 -11.56 -3.96 -18.01
CA ASN A 144 -11.80 -3.12 -19.16
C ASN A 144 -12.92 -3.69 -20.03
N LYS A 145 -14.03 -2.94 -20.16
CA LYS A 145 -15.26 -3.31 -20.88
C LYS A 145 -15.06 -3.59 -22.37
N LYS A 146 -13.99 -3.06 -22.96
CA LYS A 146 -13.65 -3.32 -24.40
C LYS A 146 -13.12 -4.74 -24.65
N TYR A 147 -12.46 -5.33 -23.64
CA TYR A 147 -11.66 -6.53 -23.82
C TYR A 147 -12.12 -7.72 -22.99
N VAL A 148 -12.91 -7.48 -21.96
CA VAL A 148 -13.42 -8.53 -21.06
C VAL A 148 -14.87 -8.80 -21.35
N ASP A 149 -15.22 -10.06 -21.63
CA ASP A 149 -16.59 -10.45 -21.91
C ASP A 149 -17.44 -10.41 -20.62
N GLU A 150 -18.63 -9.83 -20.68
CA GLU A 150 -19.55 -9.74 -19.54
C GLU A 150 -19.93 -11.13 -18.97
N ALA A 151 -19.93 -12.16 -19.81
CA ALA A 151 -20.24 -13.53 -19.39
C ALA A 151 -19.17 -14.14 -18.47
N ASP A 152 -17.97 -13.56 -18.42
CA ASP A 152 -16.87 -14.03 -17.58
C ASP A 152 -16.84 -13.32 -16.21
N LEU A 153 -17.70 -12.30 -15.98
CA LEU A 153 -17.71 -11.48 -14.78
C LEU A 153 -18.39 -12.15 -13.58
N GLY A 154 -18.23 -11.60 -12.38
CA GLY A 154 -18.99 -11.92 -11.17
C GLY A 154 -18.28 -12.85 -10.18
N SER A 155 -17.07 -13.29 -10.47
CA SER A 155 -16.28 -14.20 -9.61
C SER A 155 -14.80 -13.80 -9.60
N TRP A 156 -14.09 -14.11 -8.52
CA TRP A 156 -12.63 -14.06 -8.48
C TRP A 156 -11.96 -15.00 -9.50
N ASP A 157 -12.68 -16.04 -9.98
CA ASP A 157 -12.16 -16.99 -10.97
C ASP A 157 -11.74 -16.33 -12.30
N LEU A 158 -12.25 -15.12 -12.58
CA LEU A 158 -11.80 -14.30 -13.73
C LEU A 158 -10.27 -14.11 -13.74
N LEU A 159 -9.64 -14.01 -12.57
CA LEU A 159 -8.19 -13.86 -12.43
C LEU A 159 -7.40 -15.12 -12.80
N TRP A 160 -8.07 -16.26 -12.97
CA TRP A 160 -7.50 -17.55 -13.43
C TRP A 160 -7.92 -17.90 -14.86
N ASN A 161 -8.67 -17.03 -15.54
CA ASN A 161 -9.12 -17.29 -16.89
C ASN A 161 -7.99 -17.12 -17.91
N SER A 162 -7.52 -18.23 -18.48
CA SER A 162 -6.42 -18.28 -19.45
C SER A 162 -6.66 -17.46 -20.73
N LYS A 163 -7.92 -17.13 -21.04
CA LYS A 163 -8.30 -16.23 -22.15
C LYS A 163 -7.64 -14.86 -22.02
N TYR A 164 -7.38 -14.41 -20.82
CA TYR A 164 -6.80 -13.11 -20.52
C TYR A 164 -5.34 -13.16 -20.07
N SER A 165 -4.65 -14.27 -20.36
CA SER A 165 -3.24 -14.46 -19.98
C SER A 165 -2.36 -13.30 -20.45
N GLY A 166 -1.52 -12.79 -19.55
CA GLY A 166 -0.64 -11.64 -19.78
C GLY A 166 -1.35 -10.28 -19.76
N LYS A 167 -2.65 -10.26 -19.40
CA LYS A 167 -3.47 -9.05 -19.26
C LYS A 167 -4.09 -8.91 -17.85
N ILE A 168 -3.72 -9.79 -16.94
CA ILE A 168 -4.18 -9.83 -15.56
C ILE A 168 -3.06 -9.23 -14.69
N LEU A 169 -3.43 -8.30 -13.82
CA LEU A 169 -2.58 -7.84 -12.72
C LEU A 169 -2.96 -8.58 -11.44
N MET A 170 -2.06 -8.56 -10.46
CA MET A 170 -2.31 -9.07 -9.13
C MET A 170 -1.66 -8.16 -8.09
N PHE A 171 -2.17 -8.13 -6.87
CA PHE A 171 -1.57 -7.39 -5.76
C PHE A 171 -0.11 -7.81 -5.51
N ASP A 172 0.75 -6.84 -5.26
CA ASP A 172 2.07 -7.05 -4.65
C ASP A 172 2.01 -6.87 -3.12
N ASN A 173 0.95 -7.37 -2.54
CA ASN A 173 0.64 -7.39 -1.12
C ASN A 173 0.18 -8.81 -0.77
N PRO A 174 0.90 -9.54 0.12
CA PRO A 174 0.56 -10.93 0.43
C PRO A 174 -0.83 -11.08 1.02
N ARG A 175 -1.24 -10.19 1.92
CA ARG A 175 -2.51 -10.32 2.64
C ARG A 175 -3.70 -10.28 1.69
N ASP A 176 -3.74 -9.31 0.77
CA ASP A 176 -4.80 -9.18 -0.23
C ASP A 176 -4.74 -10.31 -1.27
N ALA A 177 -3.53 -10.68 -1.72
CA ALA A 177 -3.37 -11.76 -2.70
C ALA A 177 -3.86 -13.11 -2.16
N PHE A 178 -3.53 -13.44 -0.90
CA PHE A 178 -4.00 -14.66 -0.23
C PHE A 178 -5.51 -14.62 -0.03
N ALA A 179 -6.08 -13.52 0.44
CA ALA A 179 -7.53 -13.38 0.65
C ALA A 179 -8.33 -13.71 -0.61
N ILE A 180 -7.90 -13.26 -1.78
CA ILE A 180 -8.57 -13.56 -3.05
C ILE A 180 -8.57 -15.06 -3.35
N SER A 181 -7.45 -15.73 -3.13
CA SER A 181 -7.37 -17.18 -3.36
C SER A 181 -8.11 -18.00 -2.29
N GLU A 182 -8.11 -17.52 -1.05
CA GLU A 182 -8.85 -18.10 0.07
C GLU A 182 -10.35 -18.01 -0.18
N LEU A 183 -10.88 -16.84 -0.54
CA LEU A 183 -12.28 -16.62 -0.89
C LEU A 183 -12.71 -17.54 -2.05
N LEU A 184 -11.90 -17.63 -3.11
CA LEU A 184 -12.18 -18.49 -4.24
C LEU A 184 -12.22 -19.97 -3.86
N LEU A 185 -11.46 -20.39 -2.86
CA LEU A 185 -11.45 -21.75 -2.31
C LEU A 185 -12.50 -21.99 -1.23
N GLY A 186 -13.24 -20.95 -0.80
CA GLY A 186 -14.19 -21.01 0.30
C GLY A 186 -13.51 -21.13 1.68
N ILE A 187 -12.30 -20.60 1.80
CA ILE A 187 -11.50 -20.53 3.02
C ILE A 187 -11.72 -19.15 3.67
N ASP A 188 -11.74 -19.10 5.00
CA ASP A 188 -11.79 -17.85 5.75
C ASP A 188 -10.52 -17.04 5.52
N ILE A 189 -10.66 -15.77 5.13
CA ILE A 189 -9.51 -14.85 4.92
C ILE A 189 -8.69 -14.59 6.19
N ASN A 190 -9.16 -15.04 7.34
CA ASN A 190 -8.48 -14.96 8.63
C ASN A 190 -8.01 -16.34 9.13
N THR A 191 -7.91 -17.32 8.25
CA THR A 191 -7.42 -18.63 8.63
C THR A 191 -5.98 -18.58 9.15
N GLU A 192 -5.72 -19.36 10.21
CA GLU A 192 -4.37 -19.62 10.73
C GLU A 192 -3.93 -21.07 10.45
N ALA A 193 -4.74 -21.84 9.71
CA ALA A 193 -4.45 -23.23 9.37
C ALA A 193 -3.39 -23.31 8.26
N GLU A 194 -2.23 -23.93 8.56
CA GLU A 194 -1.12 -24.03 7.60
C GLU A 194 -1.48 -24.74 6.30
N ASP A 195 -2.35 -25.74 6.32
CA ASP A 195 -2.80 -26.47 5.16
C ASP A 195 -3.73 -25.65 4.26
N GLU A 196 -4.56 -24.80 4.83
CA GLU A 196 -5.40 -23.84 4.11
C GLU A 196 -4.54 -22.75 3.45
N LEU A 197 -3.60 -22.15 4.20
CA LEU A 197 -2.64 -21.17 3.67
C LEU A 197 -1.79 -21.76 2.53
N ARG A 198 -1.35 -23.03 2.65
CA ARG A 198 -0.65 -23.73 1.54
C ARG A 198 -1.55 -23.91 0.33
N SER A 199 -2.82 -24.24 0.54
CA SER A 199 -3.79 -24.40 -0.54
C SER A 199 -4.01 -23.09 -1.29
N ALA A 200 -4.12 -21.97 -0.57
CA ALA A 200 -4.20 -20.63 -1.14
C ALA A 200 -2.93 -20.27 -1.92
N ALA A 201 -1.74 -20.56 -1.37
CA ALA A 201 -0.47 -20.35 -2.06
C ALA A 201 -0.37 -21.16 -3.37
N TYR A 202 -0.76 -22.43 -3.37
CA TYR A 202 -0.78 -23.24 -4.58
C TYR A 202 -1.75 -22.68 -5.63
N LYS A 203 -2.89 -22.16 -5.23
CA LYS A 203 -3.83 -21.50 -6.14
C LYS A 203 -3.22 -20.25 -6.78
N LEU A 204 -2.46 -19.45 -6.02
CA LEU A 204 -1.72 -18.31 -6.55
C LEU A 204 -0.57 -18.72 -7.49
N ILE A 205 0.12 -19.82 -7.20
CA ILE A 205 1.16 -20.38 -8.08
C ILE A 205 0.55 -20.83 -9.41
N GLU A 206 -0.65 -21.45 -9.38
CA GLU A 206 -1.40 -21.83 -10.58
C GLU A 206 -1.75 -20.60 -11.44
N GLN A 207 -2.08 -19.47 -10.81
CA GLN A 207 -2.40 -18.20 -11.49
C GLN A 207 -1.18 -17.55 -12.13
N LYS A 208 -0.01 -17.67 -11.52
CA LYS A 208 1.19 -16.89 -11.86
C LYS A 208 1.53 -16.86 -13.36
N PRO A 209 1.43 -17.94 -14.16
CA PRO A 209 1.69 -17.90 -15.60
C PRO A 209 0.76 -16.98 -16.39
N LEU A 210 -0.39 -16.61 -15.81
CA LEU A 210 -1.40 -15.75 -16.43
C LEU A 210 -1.18 -14.28 -16.09
N VAL A 211 -0.50 -14.01 -14.95
CA VAL A 211 -0.28 -12.66 -14.42
C VAL A 211 0.76 -11.92 -15.24
N GLN A 212 0.42 -10.70 -15.66
CA GLN A 212 1.35 -9.78 -16.32
C GLN A 212 2.39 -9.25 -15.34
N SER A 213 1.92 -8.75 -14.19
CA SER A 213 2.76 -8.23 -13.12
C SER A 213 2.01 -8.19 -11.79
N TYR A 214 2.77 -8.23 -10.71
CA TYR A 214 2.32 -7.88 -9.37
C TYR A 214 2.52 -6.38 -9.19
N VAL A 215 1.50 -5.67 -8.70
CA VAL A 215 1.45 -4.20 -8.65
C VAL A 215 0.85 -3.71 -7.33
N MET A 216 1.21 -2.48 -6.97
CA MET A 216 0.48 -1.57 -6.11
C MET A 216 0.15 -0.33 -6.97
N ASP A 217 0.60 0.86 -6.66
CA ASP A 217 0.27 2.10 -7.40
C ASP A 217 0.55 2.05 -8.93
N GLN A 218 1.38 1.11 -9.40
CA GLN A 218 1.61 0.92 -10.83
C GLN A 218 0.36 0.48 -11.62
N ILE A 219 -0.71 0.11 -10.90
CA ILE A 219 -1.99 -0.25 -11.51
C ILE A 219 -2.59 0.90 -12.32
N TYR A 220 -2.46 2.15 -11.84
CA TYR A 220 -3.00 3.33 -12.51
C TYR A 220 -2.54 3.41 -13.96
N ASP A 221 -1.22 3.53 -14.18
CA ASP A 221 -0.65 3.59 -15.53
C ASP A 221 -1.09 2.40 -16.42
N LYS A 222 -1.17 1.18 -15.84
CA LYS A 222 -1.44 -0.03 -16.60
C LYS A 222 -2.89 -0.20 -17.01
N MET A 223 -3.83 0.17 -16.13
CA MET A 223 -5.26 0.05 -16.42
C MET A 223 -5.74 1.23 -17.27
N GLU A 224 -5.32 2.45 -16.94
CA GLU A 224 -5.69 3.66 -17.69
C GLU A 224 -5.21 3.62 -19.14
N ARG A 225 -3.98 3.10 -19.38
CA ARG A 225 -3.40 2.95 -20.74
C ARG A 225 -3.75 1.65 -21.44
N GLU A 226 -4.64 0.84 -20.89
CA GLU A 226 -5.08 -0.45 -21.45
C GLU A 226 -3.92 -1.47 -21.64
N GLU A 227 -2.83 -1.31 -20.89
CA GLU A 227 -1.72 -2.28 -20.90
C GLU A 227 -2.13 -3.59 -20.24
N ALA A 228 -2.99 -3.53 -19.21
CA ALA A 228 -3.68 -4.64 -18.58
C ALA A 228 -5.20 -4.45 -18.73
N TRP A 229 -5.95 -5.54 -18.54
CA TRP A 229 -7.40 -5.55 -18.73
C TRP A 229 -8.18 -5.94 -17.49
N ILE A 230 -7.55 -6.61 -16.54
CA ILE A 230 -8.17 -7.15 -15.33
C ILE A 230 -7.21 -6.97 -14.16
N ALA A 231 -7.72 -6.46 -13.05
CA ALA A 231 -6.98 -6.31 -11.81
C ALA A 231 -7.91 -6.48 -10.60
N PRO A 232 -7.54 -7.21 -9.56
CA PRO A 232 -8.12 -7.04 -8.24
C PRO A 232 -7.57 -5.75 -7.66
N TYR A 233 -8.43 -4.85 -7.15
CA TYR A 233 -7.94 -3.63 -6.49
C TYR A 233 -9.02 -2.97 -5.64
N TYR A 234 -8.64 -1.88 -4.98
CA TYR A 234 -9.51 -1.14 -4.08
C TYR A 234 -10.54 -0.31 -4.85
N ALA A 235 -11.76 -0.24 -4.33
CA ALA A 235 -12.88 0.46 -4.95
C ALA A 235 -12.62 1.97 -5.12
N GLY A 236 -11.91 2.60 -4.16
CA GLY A 236 -11.56 4.01 -4.24
C GLY A 236 -10.65 4.33 -5.43
N ASP A 237 -9.59 3.53 -5.62
CA ASP A 237 -8.69 3.71 -6.76
C ASP A 237 -9.38 3.49 -8.10
N TYR A 238 -10.35 2.56 -8.17
CA TYR A 238 -11.19 2.41 -9.36
C TYR A 238 -11.95 3.69 -9.68
N LEU A 239 -12.52 4.36 -8.66
CA LEU A 239 -13.28 5.60 -8.86
C LEU A 239 -12.41 6.76 -9.36
N GLN A 240 -11.12 6.76 -9.09
CA GLN A 240 -10.16 7.66 -9.71
C GLN A 240 -9.83 7.22 -11.15
N MET A 241 -9.43 5.96 -11.34
CA MET A 241 -9.01 5.46 -12.65
C MET A 241 -10.11 5.54 -13.72
N VAL A 242 -11.40 5.40 -13.34
CA VAL A 242 -12.51 5.48 -14.31
C VAL A 242 -12.71 6.89 -14.85
N GLN A 243 -12.23 7.92 -14.17
CA GLN A 243 -12.26 9.31 -14.66
C GLN A 243 -11.26 9.50 -15.82
N GLU A 244 -10.14 8.79 -15.79
CA GLU A 244 -9.12 8.82 -16.85
C GLU A 244 -9.42 7.81 -17.97
N ASN A 245 -10.14 6.71 -17.67
CA ASN A 245 -10.54 5.70 -18.66
C ASN A 245 -11.96 5.18 -18.38
N GLU A 246 -12.96 5.76 -19.07
CA GLU A 246 -14.38 5.42 -18.93
C GLU A 246 -14.73 3.97 -19.34
N ASP A 247 -13.82 3.27 -20.02
CA ASP A 247 -14.01 1.85 -20.38
C ASP A 247 -13.73 0.90 -19.22
N LEU A 248 -13.23 1.40 -18.09
CA LEU A 248 -13.10 0.59 -16.89
C LEU A 248 -14.46 0.31 -16.26
N GLY A 249 -14.61 -0.89 -15.70
CA GLY A 249 -15.74 -1.33 -14.91
C GLY A 249 -15.26 -1.95 -13.62
N PHE A 250 -16.16 -2.08 -12.64
CA PHE A 250 -15.90 -2.67 -11.35
C PHE A 250 -17.04 -3.59 -10.95
N TYR A 251 -16.73 -4.67 -10.24
CA TYR A 251 -17.73 -5.50 -9.58
C TYR A 251 -17.22 -6.14 -8.29
N PHE A 252 -18.15 -6.44 -7.39
CA PHE A 252 -17.91 -7.24 -6.19
C PHE A 252 -18.06 -8.72 -6.53
N PRO A 253 -17.02 -9.56 -6.33
CA PRO A 253 -17.12 -10.99 -6.58
C PRO A 253 -18.08 -11.70 -5.61
N LYS A 254 -18.82 -12.67 -6.12
CA LYS A 254 -19.84 -13.41 -5.36
C LYS A 254 -19.30 -14.24 -4.20
N GLU A 255 -18.01 -14.54 -4.18
CA GLU A 255 -17.33 -15.26 -3.11
C GLU A 255 -17.06 -14.38 -1.88
N GLY A 256 -17.31 -13.08 -1.97
CA GLY A 256 -17.00 -12.08 -0.96
C GLY A 256 -15.73 -11.30 -1.28
N PHE A 257 -15.38 -10.37 -0.40
CA PHE A 257 -14.26 -9.46 -0.58
C PHE A 257 -13.73 -8.95 0.76
N ASN A 258 -12.54 -8.34 0.76
CA ASN A 258 -12.02 -7.62 1.91
C ASN A 258 -12.75 -6.27 2.08
N LEU A 259 -13.21 -6.01 3.29
CA LEU A 259 -13.70 -4.73 3.80
C LEU A 259 -12.68 -4.22 4.82
N PHE A 260 -12.11 -3.06 4.62
CA PHE A 260 -11.05 -2.53 5.48
C PHE A 260 -11.39 -1.16 6.06
N ILE A 261 -10.75 -0.84 7.17
CA ILE A 261 -10.72 0.50 7.78
C ILE A 261 -9.25 0.87 7.96
N ASP A 262 -8.87 2.00 7.36
CA ASP A 262 -7.58 2.62 7.64
C ASP A 262 -7.75 3.69 8.70
N ALA A 263 -6.84 3.76 9.65
CA ALA A 263 -6.96 4.71 10.74
C ALA A 263 -5.63 5.39 11.07
N MET A 264 -5.75 6.64 11.52
CA MET A 264 -4.63 7.45 11.98
C MET A 264 -4.19 6.98 13.36
N CYS A 265 -2.90 6.69 13.50
CA CYS A 265 -2.26 6.22 14.73
C CYS A 265 -1.03 7.07 15.06
N ILE A 266 -0.65 7.09 16.33
CA ILE A 266 0.56 7.76 16.82
C ILE A 266 1.55 6.68 17.26
N PRO A 267 2.67 6.47 16.53
CA PRO A 267 3.65 5.47 16.91
C PRO A 267 4.49 5.93 18.12
N LYS A 268 5.06 4.98 18.87
CA LYS A 268 5.94 5.29 20.03
C LYS A 268 7.20 6.08 19.67
N SER A 269 7.57 6.15 18.40
CA SER A 269 8.66 7.02 17.92
C SER A 269 8.29 8.51 17.87
N CYS A 270 7.01 8.85 18.07
CA CYS A 270 6.50 10.22 17.99
C CYS A 270 7.24 11.17 18.94
N GLN A 271 7.64 12.32 18.41
CA GLN A 271 8.35 13.36 19.18
C GLN A 271 7.42 14.50 19.60
N ASN A 272 6.31 14.71 18.89
CA ASN A 272 5.41 15.84 19.07
C ASN A 272 3.94 15.38 19.14
N LYS A 273 3.60 14.61 20.19
CA LYS A 273 2.26 14.02 20.34
C LYS A 273 1.13 15.05 20.20
N ALA A 274 1.26 16.21 20.85
CA ALA A 274 0.24 17.27 20.75
C ALA A 274 0.06 17.81 19.32
N ALA A 275 1.15 17.89 18.54
CA ALA A 275 1.07 18.31 17.14
C ALA A 275 0.51 17.19 16.24
N ALA A 276 0.79 15.92 16.56
CA ALA A 276 0.19 14.77 15.90
C ALA A 276 -1.33 14.72 16.16
N GLU A 277 -1.77 14.91 17.39
CA GLU A 277 -3.19 14.99 17.74
C GLU A 277 -3.89 16.18 17.07
N ALA A 278 -3.22 17.32 16.95
CA ALA A 278 -3.74 18.45 16.19
C ALA A 278 -3.91 18.16 14.69
N TYR A 279 -2.99 17.39 14.10
CA TYR A 279 -3.12 16.91 12.72
C TYR A 279 -4.29 15.95 12.55
N ILE A 280 -4.42 14.98 13.44
CA ILE A 280 -5.53 14.03 13.44
C ILE A 280 -6.87 14.76 13.60
N ASN A 281 -6.93 15.75 14.51
CA ASN A 281 -8.15 16.56 14.66
C ASN A 281 -8.50 17.35 13.39
N PHE A 282 -7.49 17.91 12.71
CA PHE A 282 -7.68 18.63 11.46
C PHE A 282 -8.22 17.70 10.36
N MET A 283 -7.71 16.48 10.28
CA MET A 283 -8.19 15.46 9.32
C MET A 283 -9.63 15.01 9.59
N CYS A 284 -10.14 15.16 10.81
CA CYS A 284 -11.52 14.88 11.19
C CYS A 284 -12.47 16.07 11.00
N ASP A 285 -12.00 17.23 10.55
CA ASP A 285 -12.90 18.34 10.17
C ASP A 285 -13.73 17.90 8.96
N ALA A 286 -15.04 18.10 9.01
CA ALA A 286 -15.97 17.57 8.01
C ALA A 286 -15.65 18.07 6.59
N GLN A 287 -15.27 19.36 6.45
CA GLN A 287 -14.92 19.90 5.14
C GLN A 287 -13.58 19.32 4.66
N VAL A 288 -12.57 19.27 5.51
CA VAL A 288 -11.26 18.71 5.17
C VAL A 288 -11.38 17.24 4.80
N ALA A 289 -12.10 16.46 5.60
CA ALA A 289 -12.33 15.03 5.33
C ALA A 289 -13.09 14.84 4.02
N GLY A 290 -14.14 15.64 3.77
CA GLY A 290 -14.94 15.54 2.55
C GLY A 290 -14.14 15.86 1.30
N GLU A 291 -13.50 17.02 1.23
CA GLU A 291 -12.70 17.45 0.07
C GLU A 291 -11.50 16.49 -0.17
N ASN A 292 -10.88 15.99 0.90
CA ASN A 292 -9.78 15.05 0.81
C ASN A 292 -10.23 13.68 0.25
N LEU A 293 -11.33 13.12 0.78
CA LEU A 293 -11.79 11.79 0.38
C LEU A 293 -12.54 11.79 -0.96
N ASP A 294 -13.12 12.93 -1.34
CA ASP A 294 -13.65 13.13 -2.68
C ASP A 294 -12.54 13.06 -3.73
N TYR A 295 -11.41 13.77 -3.49
CA TYR A 295 -10.22 13.66 -4.33
C TYR A 295 -9.70 12.22 -4.42
N LEU A 296 -9.70 11.51 -3.30
CA LEU A 296 -9.19 10.13 -3.22
C LEU A 296 -10.17 9.08 -3.80
N GLY A 297 -11.44 9.40 -4.02
CA GLY A 297 -12.45 8.43 -4.39
C GLY A 297 -12.86 7.47 -3.28
N TYR A 298 -12.46 7.72 -2.02
CA TYR A 298 -12.67 6.82 -0.88
C TYR A 298 -13.82 7.22 0.02
N SER A 299 -14.37 6.23 0.72
CA SER A 299 -15.52 6.42 1.61
C SER A 299 -15.11 7.03 2.94
N THR A 300 -15.89 8.01 3.39
CA THR A 300 -15.63 8.71 4.65
C THR A 300 -16.27 8.00 5.84
N PRO A 301 -15.59 7.92 7.00
CA PRO A 301 -16.19 7.50 8.27
C PRO A 301 -16.94 8.65 8.98
N ILE A 302 -17.10 9.82 8.34
CA ILE A 302 -17.75 11.01 8.89
C ILE A 302 -18.92 11.39 8.00
N SER A 303 -20.15 11.11 8.43
CA SER A 303 -21.35 11.38 7.61
C SER A 303 -21.49 12.85 7.22
N ALA A 304 -21.11 13.80 8.07
CA ALA A 304 -21.14 15.22 7.78
C ALA A 304 -20.19 15.62 6.64
N ALA A 305 -19.12 14.87 6.42
CA ALA A 305 -18.15 15.13 5.35
C ALA A 305 -18.77 14.95 3.94
N LYS A 306 -19.81 14.13 3.81
CA LYS A 306 -20.51 13.90 2.53
C LYS A 306 -21.12 15.15 1.92
N GLU A 307 -21.38 16.19 2.71
CA GLU A 307 -21.87 17.49 2.21
C GLU A 307 -20.81 18.24 1.38
N TYR A 308 -19.54 17.86 1.51
CA TYR A 308 -18.38 18.44 0.82
C TYR A 308 -17.80 17.53 -0.27
N MET A 309 -18.49 16.44 -0.60
CA MET A 309 -18.10 15.48 -1.62
C MET A 309 -18.99 15.63 -2.84
N ASP A 310 -18.51 15.12 -4.00
CA ASP A 310 -19.33 15.05 -5.21
C ASP A 310 -20.57 14.19 -4.94
N PRO A 311 -21.79 14.72 -5.23
CA PRO A 311 -23.02 13.97 -5.05
C PRO A 311 -23.08 12.63 -5.80
N ASP A 312 -22.44 12.53 -6.97
CA ASP A 312 -22.39 11.28 -7.75
C ASP A 312 -21.50 10.25 -7.05
N MET A 313 -20.41 10.68 -6.40
CA MET A 313 -19.60 9.81 -5.57
C MET A 313 -20.37 9.31 -4.33
N VAL A 314 -21.07 10.21 -3.63
CA VAL A 314 -21.88 9.85 -2.46
C VAL A 314 -23.03 8.89 -2.82
N ALA A 315 -23.55 8.98 -4.05
CA ALA A 315 -24.59 8.10 -4.57
C ALA A 315 -24.06 6.81 -5.22
N SER A 316 -22.73 6.65 -5.30
CA SER A 316 -22.12 5.48 -5.93
C SER A 316 -22.27 4.21 -5.08
N ASP A 317 -22.88 3.17 -5.65
CA ASP A 317 -22.94 1.82 -5.03
C ASP A 317 -21.56 1.14 -4.89
N ILE A 318 -20.53 1.73 -5.47
CA ILE A 318 -19.14 1.24 -5.37
C ILE A 318 -18.46 1.89 -4.16
N ALA A 319 -18.60 3.21 -3.99
CA ALA A 319 -18.08 3.92 -2.82
C ALA A 319 -18.89 3.58 -1.56
N TYR A 320 -20.21 3.56 -1.66
CA TYR A 320 -21.13 3.30 -0.55
C TYR A 320 -22.06 2.13 -0.90
N PRO A 321 -21.55 0.88 -0.88
CA PRO A 321 -22.34 -0.30 -1.22
C PRO A 321 -23.53 -0.49 -0.27
N SER A 322 -24.57 -1.17 -0.79
CA SER A 322 -25.74 -1.55 0.02
C SER A 322 -25.36 -2.45 1.21
N GLU A 323 -26.22 -2.49 2.24
CA GLU A 323 -26.03 -3.40 3.39
C GLU A 323 -25.93 -4.87 2.95
N GLU A 324 -26.67 -5.27 1.89
CA GLU A 324 -26.59 -6.62 1.33
C GLU A 324 -25.21 -6.91 0.73
N THR A 325 -24.66 -5.94 0.00
CA THR A 325 -23.30 -6.05 -0.56
C THR A 325 -22.24 -6.06 0.56
N LEU A 326 -22.35 -5.14 1.52
CA LEU A 326 -21.41 -5.08 2.65
C LEU A 326 -21.42 -6.36 3.50
N ALA A 327 -22.56 -7.05 3.59
CA ALA A 327 -22.66 -8.33 4.30
C ALA A 327 -21.85 -9.48 3.66
N MET A 328 -21.40 -9.32 2.41
CA MET A 328 -20.47 -10.26 1.77
C MET A 328 -19.01 -9.96 2.10
N GLY A 329 -18.72 -8.78 2.65
CA GLY A 329 -17.38 -8.34 3.00
C GLY A 329 -16.92 -8.96 4.32
N SER A 330 -15.61 -9.16 4.44
CA SER A 330 -14.95 -9.61 5.67
C SER A 330 -13.75 -8.72 5.96
N ALA A 331 -13.61 -8.27 7.22
CA ALA A 331 -12.44 -7.50 7.63
C ALA A 331 -11.27 -8.44 7.96
N PHE A 332 -10.06 -7.95 7.74
CA PHE A 332 -8.86 -8.65 8.19
C PHE A 332 -8.68 -8.57 9.70
N SER A 333 -8.23 -9.67 10.29
CA SER A 333 -7.72 -9.72 11.66
C SER A 333 -6.21 -9.94 11.68
N TYR A 334 -5.56 -9.64 12.79
CA TYR A 334 -4.17 -10.01 13.02
C TYR A 334 -4.03 -11.51 13.25
N LEU A 335 -3.30 -12.19 12.37
CA LEU A 335 -3.12 -13.65 12.40
C LEU A 335 -2.02 -14.14 13.38
N GLY A 336 -1.45 -13.27 14.18
CA GLY A 336 -0.30 -13.60 15.02
C GLY A 336 1.03 -13.64 14.23
N GLU A 337 2.14 -13.53 14.95
CA GLU A 337 3.47 -13.42 14.34
C GLU A 337 3.86 -14.67 13.55
N GLN A 338 3.57 -15.85 14.09
CA GLN A 338 3.95 -17.12 13.47
C GLN A 338 3.23 -17.34 12.15
N THR A 339 1.93 -17.08 12.08
CA THR A 339 1.12 -17.22 10.87
C THR A 339 1.52 -16.19 9.82
N ASN A 340 1.77 -14.93 10.22
CA ASN A 340 2.26 -13.92 9.28
C ASN A 340 3.61 -14.30 8.69
N GLN A 341 4.58 -14.75 9.49
CA GLN A 341 5.89 -15.22 8.99
C GLN A 341 5.73 -16.42 8.05
N PHE A 342 4.78 -17.31 8.33
CA PHE A 342 4.49 -18.45 7.46
C PHE A 342 3.89 -17.98 6.13
N MET A 343 2.91 -17.07 6.15
CA MET A 343 2.33 -16.47 4.94
C MET A 343 3.40 -15.75 4.10
N ASP A 344 4.28 -14.97 4.73
CA ASP A 344 5.39 -14.29 4.06
C ASP A 344 6.33 -15.29 3.35
N SER A 345 6.60 -16.44 4.00
CA SER A 345 7.43 -17.50 3.40
C SER A 345 6.77 -18.12 2.17
N LEU A 346 5.46 -18.37 2.24
CA LEU A 346 4.67 -18.87 1.13
C LEU A 346 4.55 -17.83 0.00
N TRP A 347 4.40 -16.55 0.35
CA TRP A 347 4.39 -15.47 -0.64
C TRP A 347 5.69 -15.39 -1.43
N LEU A 348 6.84 -15.54 -0.75
CA LEU A 348 8.13 -15.65 -1.42
C LEU A 348 8.17 -16.85 -2.37
N GLU A 349 7.59 -17.99 -1.99
CA GLU A 349 7.45 -19.17 -2.84
C GLU A 349 6.60 -18.85 -4.09
N VAL A 350 5.43 -18.22 -3.91
CA VAL A 350 4.57 -17.75 -5.03
C VAL A 350 5.35 -16.86 -5.99
N LYS A 351 6.09 -15.88 -5.46
CA LYS A 351 6.85 -14.92 -6.28
C LYS A 351 8.06 -15.56 -6.99
N THR A 352 8.66 -16.60 -6.45
CA THR A 352 9.91 -17.21 -6.98
C THR A 352 9.66 -18.48 -7.79
N GLN A 353 8.59 -19.25 -7.55
CA GLN A 353 8.31 -20.47 -8.28
C GLN A 353 8.11 -20.18 -9.78
N GLY A 354 8.69 -20.99 -10.64
CA GLY A 354 8.71 -20.78 -12.10
C GLY A 354 9.87 -19.91 -12.58
N SER A 355 10.44 -19.01 -11.78
CA SER A 355 11.65 -18.29 -12.12
C SER A 355 12.90 -19.17 -11.98
N VAL A 356 12.92 -20.02 -10.95
CA VAL A 356 14.03 -20.97 -10.71
C VAL A 356 14.06 -22.05 -11.78
N ASP A 357 12.89 -22.57 -12.18
CA ASP A 357 12.80 -23.59 -13.24
C ASP A 357 13.29 -23.05 -14.58
N ASN A 358 12.92 -21.81 -14.93
CA ASN A 358 13.41 -21.16 -16.13
C ASN A 358 14.92 -20.90 -16.09
N TYR A 359 15.48 -20.46 -14.96
CA TYR A 359 16.93 -20.31 -14.80
C TYR A 359 17.66 -21.64 -14.81
N ALA A 360 17.11 -22.68 -14.21
CA ALA A 360 17.67 -24.03 -14.26
C ALA A 360 17.67 -24.58 -15.68
N ILE A 361 16.58 -24.42 -16.42
CA ILE A 361 16.46 -24.85 -17.83
C ILE A 361 17.45 -24.06 -18.72
N VAL A 362 17.51 -22.73 -18.57
CA VAL A 362 18.45 -21.86 -19.33
C VAL A 362 19.89 -22.23 -18.98
N SER A 363 20.22 -22.44 -17.71
CA SER A 363 21.58 -22.81 -17.32
C SER A 363 21.97 -24.20 -17.84
N MET A 364 21.08 -25.19 -17.79
CA MET A 364 21.31 -26.51 -18.38
C MET A 364 21.50 -26.42 -19.89
N ALA A 365 20.71 -25.60 -20.60
CA ALA A 365 20.85 -25.40 -22.02
C ALA A 365 22.19 -24.73 -22.38
N VAL A 366 22.63 -23.73 -21.64
CA VAL A 366 23.94 -23.09 -21.82
C VAL A 366 25.08 -24.07 -21.57
N ILE A 367 25.00 -24.89 -20.51
CA ILE A 367 25.99 -25.95 -20.23
C ILE A 367 26.03 -26.98 -21.37
N ALA A 368 24.88 -27.44 -21.86
CA ALA A 368 24.78 -28.40 -22.95
C ALA A 368 25.41 -27.86 -24.24
N VAL A 369 25.13 -26.60 -24.60
CA VAL A 369 25.74 -25.91 -25.77
C VAL A 369 27.25 -25.77 -25.58
N GLY A 370 27.72 -25.38 -24.39
CA GLY A 370 29.14 -25.27 -24.04
C GLY A 370 29.88 -26.62 -24.18
N LEU A 371 29.29 -27.71 -23.69
CA LEU A 371 29.82 -29.06 -23.82
C LEU A 371 29.87 -29.52 -25.31
N ALA A 372 28.83 -29.28 -26.08
CA ALA A 372 28.77 -29.60 -27.51
C ALA A 372 29.87 -28.85 -28.29
N ALA A 373 30.05 -27.56 -28.03
CA ALA A 373 31.11 -26.76 -28.63
C ALA A 373 32.49 -27.28 -28.22
N TYR A 374 32.71 -27.61 -26.96
CA TYR A 374 33.97 -28.18 -26.45
C TYR A 374 34.30 -29.49 -27.16
N PHE A 375 33.37 -30.44 -27.24
CA PHE A 375 33.61 -31.74 -27.92
C PHE A 375 33.87 -31.56 -29.41
N THR A 376 33.18 -30.63 -30.05
CA THR A 376 33.40 -30.32 -31.48
C THR A 376 34.80 -29.78 -31.73
N VAL A 377 35.22 -28.77 -30.94
CA VAL A 377 36.58 -28.18 -31.06
C VAL A 377 37.65 -29.21 -30.72
N HIS A 378 37.42 -30.01 -29.68
CA HIS A 378 38.35 -31.07 -29.29
C HIS A 378 38.47 -32.15 -30.38
N GLY A 379 37.36 -32.58 -30.95
CA GLY A 379 37.30 -33.52 -32.09
C GLY A 379 38.08 -33.01 -33.33
N VAL A 380 37.87 -31.74 -33.68
CA VAL A 380 38.61 -31.11 -34.81
C VAL A 380 40.09 -31.03 -34.54
N ARG A 381 40.48 -30.64 -33.31
CA ARG A 381 41.93 -30.59 -32.91
C ARG A 381 42.53 -31.98 -32.93
N LYS A 382 41.85 -33.02 -32.48
CA LYS A 382 42.29 -34.43 -32.51
C LYS A 382 42.48 -34.88 -33.95
N LYS A 383 41.54 -34.64 -34.86
CA LYS A 383 41.65 -34.96 -36.26
C LYS A 383 42.86 -34.25 -36.96
N LYS A 384 43.06 -32.96 -36.68
CA LYS A 384 44.22 -32.20 -37.17
C LYS A 384 45.55 -32.80 -36.66
N ARG A 385 45.63 -33.18 -35.36
CA ARG A 385 46.82 -33.81 -34.83
C ARG A 385 47.13 -35.16 -35.48
N ILE A 386 46.12 -36.00 -35.74
CA ILE A 386 46.26 -37.29 -36.46
C ILE A 386 46.75 -37.04 -37.89
N ALA A 387 46.11 -36.12 -38.62
CA ALA A 387 46.49 -35.81 -40.01
C ALA A 387 47.92 -35.26 -40.11
N ASN A 388 48.37 -34.43 -39.16
CA ASN A 388 49.75 -33.91 -39.11
C ASN A 388 50.78 -35.02 -38.77
N ARG A 389 50.40 -36.02 -37.94
CA ARG A 389 51.27 -37.18 -37.68
C ARG A 389 51.37 -38.06 -38.93
N CYS A 390 50.28 -38.35 -39.64
CA CYS A 390 50.31 -39.12 -40.89
C CYS A 390 51.13 -38.40 -41.99
N LYS A 391 51.09 -37.05 -42.08
CA LYS A 391 51.97 -36.32 -43.03
C LYS A 391 53.46 -36.43 -42.67
N LYS A 392 53.84 -36.36 -41.42
CA LYS A 392 55.26 -36.54 -40.96
C LYS A 392 55.80 -37.97 -41.27
N TRP A 393 54.97 -38.97 -41.18
CA TRP A 393 55.39 -40.37 -41.52
C TRP A 393 55.62 -40.50 -43.02
N LYS A 394 54.85 -39.88 -43.94
CA LYS A 394 55.01 -39.91 -45.37
C LYS A 394 56.21 -39.11 -45.93
N THR A 395 56.84 -38.31 -45.12
CA THR A 395 58.02 -37.50 -45.48
C THR A 395 59.32 -38.08 -44.93
N GLN A 396 59.28 -39.24 -44.30
CA GLN A 396 60.44 -39.98 -43.80
C GLN A 396 60.69 -41.31 -44.53
N GLU A 397 59.86 -41.67 -45.54
CA GLU A 397 60.15 -42.64 -46.55
C GLU A 397 60.65 -41.92 -47.83
#